data_47946a36b59f066fd064ffa39288f6ea
#
_entry.id   47946a36b59f066fd064ffa39288f6ea
#
_cell.length_a   1.000
_cell.length_b   1.000
_cell.length_c   1.000
_cell.angle_alpha   90.00
_cell.angle_beta   90.00
_cell.angle_gamma   90.00
#
_symmetry.space_group_name_H-M   'P 1'
#
loop_
_entity.id
_entity.type
_entity.pdbx_description
1 polymer ?
#
loop_
_entity_poly.entity_id
_entity_poly.type
_entity_poly.pdbx_seq_one_letter_code
_entity_poly.pdbx_strand_id
1 'polypeptide(L)'
;MKEFNYDYDYKKLDFTEEETRKMYRIGRGEQGVLLVRPYTNDICAHWRFKTPEIAQESALKIYTMFLDYSDDNDFIGMDMCRKFLEMGFTRSRRYANHKTGKKYDEKGNVRPQDPDHRTNKYAKSCLLYTSPSPRD
;
A
#
# COMPACT_ATOMS: atom_id res chain seq x y z
N MET A 1 -15.21 -3.78 -12.37
CA MET A 1 -13.86 -3.17 -12.37
C MET A 1 -12.88 -4.13 -13.02
N LYS A 2 -12.11 -3.66 -13.97
CA LYS A 2 -11.08 -4.46 -14.62
C LYS A 2 -9.90 -4.66 -13.67
N GLU A 3 -9.36 -5.86 -13.64
CA GLU A 3 -8.18 -6.14 -12.86
C GLU A 3 -6.94 -5.47 -13.46
N PHE A 4 -5.92 -5.30 -12.64
CA PHE A 4 -4.65 -4.75 -13.06
C PHE A 4 -3.99 -5.71 -14.06
N ASN A 5 -3.42 -5.16 -15.14
CA ASN A 5 -2.79 -5.97 -16.17
C ASN A 5 -1.31 -6.15 -15.85
N TYR A 6 -0.89 -7.36 -15.52
CA TYR A 6 0.51 -7.68 -15.18
C TYR A 6 1.36 -8.09 -16.37
N ASP A 7 0.80 -8.09 -17.60
CA ASP A 7 1.51 -8.57 -18.80
C ASP A 7 2.53 -7.57 -19.35
N TYR A 8 2.48 -6.30 -18.92
CA TYR A 8 3.42 -5.28 -19.39
C TYR A 8 4.74 -5.34 -18.65
N ASP A 9 5.82 -4.93 -19.34
CA ASP A 9 7.12 -4.73 -18.70
C ASP A 9 7.15 -3.36 -18.01
N TYR A 10 6.67 -3.31 -16.79
CA TYR A 10 6.53 -2.07 -16.03
C TYR A 10 7.85 -1.37 -15.72
N LYS A 11 8.99 -2.07 -15.78
CA LYS A 11 10.29 -1.46 -15.58
C LYS A 11 10.63 -0.45 -16.67
N LYS A 12 10.04 -0.60 -17.85
CA LYS A 12 10.26 0.26 -19.01
C LYS A 12 9.20 1.34 -19.16
N LEU A 13 8.19 1.37 -18.29
CA LEU A 13 7.07 2.30 -18.38
C LEU A 13 7.24 3.47 -17.41
N ASP A 14 6.98 4.68 -17.93
CA ASP A 14 6.98 5.91 -17.15
C ASP A 14 5.56 6.48 -17.17
N PHE A 15 4.86 6.43 -16.03
CA PHE A 15 3.47 6.85 -15.93
C PHE A 15 3.30 8.37 -15.83
N THR A 16 4.36 9.15 -16.00
CA THR A 16 4.24 10.59 -16.25
C THR A 16 4.02 10.90 -17.74
N GLU A 17 4.29 9.93 -18.63
CA GLU A 17 4.06 10.07 -20.06
C GLU A 17 2.59 9.85 -20.40
N GLU A 18 2.03 10.72 -21.25
CA GLU A 18 0.61 10.73 -21.58
C GLU A 18 0.09 9.39 -22.10
N GLU A 19 0.81 8.78 -23.04
CA GLU A 19 0.38 7.49 -23.60
C GLU A 19 0.44 6.36 -22.58
N THR A 20 1.45 6.36 -21.73
CA THR A 20 1.57 5.37 -20.66
C THR A 20 0.45 5.51 -19.63
N ARG A 21 0.05 6.76 -19.31
CA ARG A 21 -1.02 7.02 -18.35
C ARG A 21 -2.35 6.39 -18.76
N LYS A 22 -2.61 6.30 -20.07
CA LYS A 22 -3.82 5.68 -20.59
C LYS A 22 -3.90 4.18 -20.33
N MET A 23 -2.76 3.55 -20.04
CA MET A 23 -2.67 2.12 -19.74
C MET A 23 -2.98 1.82 -18.27
N TYR A 24 -3.05 2.84 -17.43
CA TYR A 24 -3.26 2.65 -16.00
C TYR A 24 -4.65 2.08 -15.73
N ARG A 25 -4.69 1.06 -14.89
CA ARG A 25 -5.93 0.46 -14.39
C ARG A 25 -5.93 0.53 -12.88
N ILE A 26 -7.05 0.91 -12.31
CA ILE A 26 -7.21 0.97 -10.85
C ILE A 26 -6.98 -0.41 -10.25
N GLY A 27 -7.59 -1.44 -10.82
CA GLY A 27 -7.50 -2.79 -10.29
C GLY A 27 -8.30 -2.95 -9.01
N ARG A 28 -8.09 -4.08 -8.35
CA ARG A 28 -8.71 -4.36 -7.05
C ARG A 28 -7.71 -4.16 -5.93
N GLY A 29 -8.16 -3.55 -4.82
CA GLY A 29 -7.32 -3.38 -3.65
C GLY A 29 -6.01 -2.70 -4.01
N GLU A 30 -4.90 -3.36 -3.72
CA GLU A 30 -3.56 -2.82 -3.92
C GLU A 30 -2.85 -3.38 -5.16
N GLN A 31 -3.58 -3.95 -6.12
CA GLN A 31 -2.97 -4.51 -7.33
C GLN A 31 -2.10 -3.47 -8.04
N GLY A 32 -0.88 -3.88 -8.42
CA GLY A 32 0.05 -3.05 -9.17
C GLY A 32 0.78 -1.98 -8.37
N VAL A 33 0.62 -1.97 -7.03
CA VAL A 33 1.16 -0.91 -6.16
C VAL A 33 2.69 -0.77 -6.28
N LEU A 34 3.41 -1.83 -6.60
CA LEU A 34 4.87 -1.79 -6.71
C LEU A 34 5.38 -1.63 -8.14
N LEU A 35 4.50 -1.37 -9.11
CA LEU A 35 4.85 -1.42 -10.53
C LEU A 35 4.71 -0.07 -11.26
N VAL A 36 4.04 0.91 -10.68
CA VAL A 36 3.64 2.14 -11.39
C VAL A 36 4.63 3.26 -11.06
N ARG A 37 5.70 3.34 -11.85
CA ARG A 37 6.77 4.35 -11.64
C ARG A 37 6.46 5.65 -12.36
N PRO A 38 6.87 6.80 -11.85
CA PRO A 38 7.70 6.99 -10.64
C PRO A 38 6.93 6.96 -9.32
N TYR A 39 5.61 6.85 -9.34
CA TYR A 39 4.76 6.94 -8.15
C TYR A 39 5.13 5.90 -7.09
N THR A 40 5.36 4.66 -7.51
CA THR A 40 5.77 3.60 -6.58
C THR A 40 7.01 4.00 -5.79
N ASN A 41 8.05 4.49 -6.46
CA ASN A 41 9.29 4.86 -5.78
C ASN A 41 9.10 6.05 -4.85
N ASP A 42 8.35 7.06 -5.29
CA ASP A 42 8.15 8.30 -4.52
C ASP A 42 7.36 8.04 -3.24
N ILE A 43 6.31 7.23 -3.33
CA ILE A 43 5.43 6.95 -2.18
C ILE A 43 6.07 5.91 -1.27
N CYS A 44 6.69 4.87 -1.83
CA CYS A 44 7.32 3.81 -1.06
C CYS A 44 8.43 4.33 -0.15
N ALA A 45 9.10 5.41 -0.53
CA ALA A 45 10.13 6.05 0.30
C ALA A 45 9.60 6.48 1.67
N HIS A 46 8.30 6.73 1.78
CA HIS A 46 7.63 7.17 3.02
C HIS A 46 6.79 6.09 3.68
N TRP A 47 6.72 4.91 3.09
CA TRP A 47 5.85 3.83 3.55
C TRP A 47 6.57 2.98 4.59
N ARG A 48 6.10 3.06 5.85
CA ARG A 48 6.70 2.37 7.01
C ARG A 48 5.62 2.02 8.02
N PHE A 49 5.78 0.91 8.74
CA PHE A 49 4.79 0.49 9.74
C PHE A 49 5.39 -0.28 10.92
N LYS A 50 6.69 -0.16 11.15
CA LYS A 50 7.39 -0.97 12.17
C LYS A 50 6.87 -0.72 13.58
N THR A 51 6.53 0.51 13.91
CA THR A 51 5.95 0.89 15.21
C THR A 51 4.70 1.74 14.96
N PRO A 52 3.80 1.86 15.97
CA PRO A 52 2.63 2.73 15.81
C PRO A 52 2.98 4.18 15.47
N GLU A 53 4.04 4.72 16.07
CA GLU A 53 4.48 6.09 15.80
C GLU A 53 4.97 6.25 14.35
N ILE A 54 5.78 5.30 13.89
CA ILE A 54 6.27 5.30 12.51
C ILE A 54 5.12 5.12 11.53
N ALA A 55 4.17 4.23 11.84
CA ALA A 55 2.99 4.01 11.01
C ALA A 55 2.13 5.27 10.92
N GLN A 56 1.96 6.00 12.01
CA GLN A 56 1.21 7.24 12.02
C GLN A 56 1.87 8.29 11.13
N GLU A 57 3.18 8.48 11.25
CA GLU A 57 3.92 9.41 10.40
C GLU A 57 3.81 9.02 8.93
N SER A 58 3.97 7.73 8.63
CA SER A 58 3.87 7.21 7.27
C SER A 58 2.47 7.46 6.69
N ALA A 59 1.43 7.09 7.41
CA ALA A 59 0.05 7.26 6.95
C ALA A 59 -0.29 8.73 6.71
N LEU A 60 0.12 9.62 7.61
CA LEU A 60 -0.10 11.05 7.46
C LEU A 60 0.67 11.62 6.26
N LYS A 61 1.91 11.20 6.07
CA LYS A 61 2.72 11.63 4.92
C LYS A 61 2.09 11.21 3.61
N ILE A 62 1.66 9.96 3.50
CA ILE A 62 1.03 9.44 2.29
C ILE A 62 -0.31 10.15 2.04
N TYR A 63 -1.06 10.44 3.09
CA TYR A 63 -2.30 11.21 2.97
C TYR A 63 -2.02 12.64 2.46
N THR A 64 -0.97 13.28 2.96
CA THR A 64 -0.55 14.61 2.46
C THR A 64 -0.18 14.52 0.97
N MET A 65 0.54 13.47 0.57
CA MET A 65 0.86 13.24 -0.84
C MET A 65 -0.41 13.06 -1.68
N PHE A 66 -1.41 12.35 -1.16
CA PHE A 66 -2.71 12.20 -1.81
C PHE A 66 -3.35 13.58 -2.08
N LEU A 67 -3.34 14.47 -1.09
CA LEU A 67 -3.88 15.81 -1.24
C LEU A 67 -3.11 16.62 -2.28
N ASP A 68 -1.78 16.51 -2.29
CA ASP A 68 -0.95 17.19 -3.28
C ASP A 68 -1.26 16.70 -4.70
N TYR A 69 -1.40 15.39 -4.89
CA TYR A 69 -1.80 14.83 -6.18
C TYR A 69 -3.20 15.29 -6.59
N SER A 70 -4.10 15.41 -5.61
CA SER A 70 -5.46 15.92 -5.86
C SER A 70 -5.42 17.35 -6.36
N ASP A 71 -4.59 18.20 -5.75
CA ASP A 71 -4.42 19.59 -6.18
C ASP A 71 -3.88 19.69 -7.61
N ASP A 72 -3.03 18.74 -8.00
CA ASP A 72 -2.45 18.67 -9.34
C ASP A 72 -3.36 17.96 -10.35
N ASN A 73 -4.54 17.52 -9.93
CA ASN A 73 -5.44 16.67 -10.74
C ASN A 73 -4.76 15.40 -11.22
N ASP A 74 -3.82 14.86 -10.43
CA ASP A 74 -3.10 13.65 -10.76
C ASP A 74 -3.81 12.44 -10.16
N PHE A 75 -4.76 11.90 -10.92
CA PHE A 75 -5.57 10.75 -10.49
C PHE A 75 -4.72 9.51 -10.19
N ILE A 76 -3.68 9.26 -11.01
CA ILE A 76 -2.81 8.08 -10.80
C ILE A 76 -2.08 8.20 -9.46
N GLY A 77 -1.54 9.38 -9.15
CA GLY A 77 -0.90 9.64 -7.87
C GLY A 77 -1.85 9.43 -6.70
N MET A 78 -3.09 9.93 -6.82
CA MET A 78 -4.12 9.74 -5.79
C MET A 78 -4.41 8.26 -5.56
N ASP A 79 -4.63 7.50 -6.63
CA ASP A 79 -4.94 6.08 -6.54
C ASP A 79 -3.76 5.28 -5.99
N MET A 80 -2.54 5.64 -6.37
CA MET A 80 -1.34 4.99 -5.84
C MET A 80 -1.19 5.24 -4.33
N CYS A 81 -1.49 6.43 -3.84
CA CYS A 81 -1.50 6.70 -2.39
C CYS A 81 -2.54 5.82 -1.69
N ARG A 82 -3.73 5.69 -2.26
CA ARG A 82 -4.76 4.80 -1.73
C ARG A 82 -4.24 3.36 -1.63
N LYS A 83 -3.59 2.87 -2.68
CA LYS A 83 -3.04 1.50 -2.70
C LYS A 83 -1.97 1.31 -1.63
N PHE A 84 -1.09 2.30 -1.41
CA PHE A 84 -0.08 2.20 -0.36
C PHE A 84 -0.70 2.23 1.04
N LEU A 85 -1.76 3.01 1.25
CA LEU A 85 -2.46 2.99 2.54
C LEU A 85 -3.13 1.63 2.79
N GLU A 86 -3.75 1.04 1.78
CA GLU A 86 -4.30 -0.31 1.89
C GLU A 86 -3.20 -1.34 2.17
N MET A 87 -2.06 -1.25 1.48
CA MET A 87 -0.94 -2.16 1.70
C MET A 87 -0.36 -1.99 3.10
N GLY A 88 -0.34 -0.76 3.63
CA GLY A 88 0.06 -0.51 5.01
C GLY A 88 -0.82 -1.28 6.00
N PHE A 89 -2.13 -1.26 5.76
CA PHE A 89 -3.07 -2.04 6.56
C PHE A 89 -2.83 -3.54 6.42
N THR A 90 -2.80 -4.05 5.20
CA THR A 90 -2.70 -5.50 4.97
C THR A 90 -1.38 -6.08 5.45
N ARG A 91 -0.26 -5.36 5.24
CA ARG A 91 1.06 -5.83 5.69
C ARG A 91 1.20 -5.73 7.20
N SER A 92 0.74 -4.64 7.82
CA SER A 92 0.74 -4.53 9.28
C SER A 92 -0.09 -5.65 9.90
N ARG A 93 -1.25 -5.97 9.31
CA ARG A 93 -2.10 -7.06 9.80
C ARG A 93 -1.40 -8.41 9.67
N ARG A 94 -0.69 -8.63 8.57
CA ARG A 94 0.08 -9.86 8.38
C ARG A 94 1.16 -10.02 9.43
N TYR A 95 1.94 -8.96 9.71
CA TYR A 95 2.98 -9.02 10.75
C TYR A 95 2.38 -9.13 12.15
N ALA A 96 1.21 -8.56 12.39
CA ALA A 96 0.51 -8.74 13.66
C ALA A 96 0.08 -10.19 13.86
N ASN A 97 -0.42 -10.84 12.81
CA ASN A 97 -0.89 -12.21 12.87
C ASN A 97 0.26 -13.22 12.89
N HIS A 98 1.36 -12.91 12.21
CA HIS A 98 2.51 -13.82 12.03
C HIS A 98 3.80 -13.02 12.16
N LYS A 99 4.53 -13.24 13.26
CA LYS A 99 5.75 -12.49 13.58
C LYS A 99 6.75 -12.44 12.43
N THR A 100 6.85 -13.51 11.64
CA THR A 100 7.77 -13.57 10.50
C THR A 100 7.23 -12.87 9.24
N GLY A 101 5.99 -12.42 9.26
CA GLY A 101 5.31 -11.89 8.08
C GLY A 101 4.87 -12.96 7.08
N LYS A 102 5.05 -14.23 7.42
CA LYS A 102 4.72 -15.36 6.55
C LYS A 102 3.41 -16.00 6.96
N LYS A 103 2.40 -15.88 6.11
CA LYS A 103 1.08 -16.44 6.35
C LYS A 103 1.02 -17.95 6.11
N TYR A 104 1.86 -18.47 5.17
CA TYR A 104 1.84 -19.86 4.76
C TYR A 104 3.12 -20.56 5.18
N ASP A 105 3.01 -21.86 5.52
CA ASP A 105 4.19 -22.71 5.75
C ASP A 105 4.74 -23.22 4.43
N GLU A 106 5.81 -24.07 4.51
CA GLU A 106 6.46 -24.63 3.33
C GLU A 106 5.53 -25.52 2.49
N LYS A 107 4.47 -26.06 3.11
CA LYS A 107 3.49 -26.92 2.47
C LYS A 107 2.30 -26.15 1.90
N GLY A 108 2.29 -24.82 2.04
CA GLY A 108 1.18 -23.98 1.58
C GLY A 108 0.00 -23.90 2.55
N ASN A 109 0.12 -24.45 3.75
CA ASN A 109 -0.92 -24.37 4.76
C ASN A 109 -0.85 -23.04 5.51
N VAL A 110 -2.00 -22.48 5.88
CA VAL A 110 -2.05 -21.24 6.65
C VAL A 110 -1.48 -21.48 8.05
N ARG A 111 -0.48 -20.67 8.44
CA ARG A 111 0.11 -20.73 9.77
C ARG A 111 -0.85 -20.24 10.83
N PRO A 112 -0.81 -20.79 12.07
CA PRO A 112 -1.59 -20.23 13.17
C PRO A 112 -1.21 -18.77 13.42
N GLN A 113 -2.18 -17.98 13.85
CA GLN A 113 -1.93 -16.60 14.26
C GLN A 113 -1.17 -16.58 15.58
N ASP A 114 -0.26 -15.60 15.73
CA ASP A 114 0.49 -15.44 16.97
C ASP A 114 -0.47 -15.11 18.14
N PRO A 115 -0.14 -15.53 19.37
CA PRO A 115 -1.01 -15.29 20.53
C PRO A 115 -1.34 -13.82 20.77
N ASP A 116 -0.40 -12.91 20.47
CA ASP A 116 -0.57 -11.48 20.67
C ASP A 116 -1.03 -10.73 19.41
N HIS A 117 -1.59 -11.45 18.42
CA HIS A 117 -1.92 -10.85 17.12
C HIS A 117 -2.90 -9.68 17.17
N ARG A 118 -3.66 -9.54 18.25
CA ARG A 118 -4.61 -8.42 18.41
C ARG A 118 -4.04 -7.25 19.20
N THR A 119 -2.93 -7.44 19.90
CA THR A 119 -2.41 -6.45 20.83
C THR A 119 -0.97 -6.01 20.58
N ASN A 120 -0.23 -6.69 19.70
CA ASN A 120 1.17 -6.35 19.44
C ASN A 120 1.30 -5.02 18.67
N LYS A 121 2.55 -4.55 18.53
CA LYS A 121 2.84 -3.26 17.87
C LYS A 121 2.32 -3.18 16.43
N TYR A 122 2.33 -4.28 15.70
CA TYR A 122 1.85 -4.29 14.32
C TYR A 122 0.32 -4.21 14.24
N ALA A 123 -0.38 -4.77 15.22
CA ALA A 123 -1.82 -4.59 15.32
C ALA A 123 -2.18 -3.12 15.53
N LYS A 124 -1.43 -2.42 16.38
CA LYS A 124 -1.60 -0.99 16.59
C LYS A 124 -1.25 -0.19 15.35
N SER A 125 -0.17 -0.55 14.65
CA SER A 125 0.20 0.08 13.37
C SER A 125 -0.89 -0.09 12.32
N CYS A 126 -1.51 -1.27 12.25
CA CYS A 126 -2.61 -1.56 11.35
C CYS A 126 -3.78 -0.61 11.55
N LEU A 127 -4.17 -0.36 12.80
CA LEU A 127 -5.24 0.57 13.12
C LEU A 127 -4.94 2.00 12.67
N LEU A 128 -3.68 2.42 12.73
CA LEU A 128 -3.28 3.75 12.30
C LEU A 128 -3.38 3.95 10.78
N TYR A 129 -3.22 2.89 10.00
CA TYR A 129 -3.43 2.95 8.55
C TYR A 129 -4.91 3.01 8.17
N THR A 130 -5.81 2.63 9.05
CA THR A 130 -7.25 2.76 8.81
C THR A 130 -7.84 4.04 9.38
N SER A 131 -7.22 4.59 10.43
CA SER A 131 -7.76 5.71 11.19
C SER A 131 -7.79 7.02 10.41
N PRO A 132 -6.72 7.50 9.75
CA PRO A 132 -6.87 8.65 8.86
C PRO A 132 -7.15 8.14 7.45
N SER A 133 -8.39 7.77 7.18
CA SER A 133 -8.80 7.43 5.82
C SER A 133 -8.85 8.69 4.97
N PRO A 134 -8.35 8.68 3.72
CA PRO A 134 -8.49 9.84 2.83
C PRO A 134 -9.93 10.25 2.55
N ARG A 135 -10.89 9.42 2.91
CA ARG A 135 -12.32 9.70 2.70
C ARG A 135 -13.01 10.29 3.92
N ASP A 136 -12.36 10.30 5.04
CA ASP A 136 -12.92 10.82 6.30
C ASP A 136 -12.79 12.31 6.42
#